data_e2d4ce952876a0ad685f7b0a4d8e3243
#
_entry.id   e2d4ce952876a0ad685f7b0a4d8e3243
#
_cell.length_a   1.000
_cell.length_b   1.000
_cell.length_c   1.000
_cell.angle_alpha   90.00
_cell.angle_beta   90.00
_cell.angle_gamma   90.00
#
_symmetry.space_group_name_H-M   'P 1'
#
loop_
_entity.id
_entity.type
_entity.pdbx_description
1 polymer ?
#
loop_
_entity_poly.entity_id
_entity_poly.type
_entity_poly.pdbx_seq_one_letter_code
_entity_poly.pdbx_strand_id
1 'polypeptide(L)'
;AEELPQATRIAMAWVVISLSAAILVGMVGAVYLQTPLEGTAAETVFLAMAGELFPPVFAGLILAAVLAAIMSTASAQLLVAASAFAQDIYRRSFRPHAQQVELVWVSRMSVLAIAAAAIYLGLSPDNFILDMVAYAWAGFGAAFGPALLMCLFWRRTTERGVLAGIVTGGVTVLVWKQLALFGLYEIVPGFFFGLLAIYIVS
;
A
#
# COMPACT_ATOMS: atom_id res chain seq x y z
N ALA A 1 11.45 -5.34 -23.89
CA ALA A 1 12.02 -6.38 -23.00
C ALA A 1 13.49 -6.14 -22.68
N GLU A 2 14.24 -5.47 -23.54
CA GLU A 2 15.69 -5.24 -23.34
C GLU A 2 16.01 -4.21 -22.24
N GLU A 3 15.11 -3.29 -21.96
CA GLU A 3 15.30 -2.25 -20.94
C GLU A 3 14.89 -2.69 -19.52
N LEU A 4 14.16 -3.80 -19.37
CA LEU A 4 13.70 -4.30 -18.08
C LEU A 4 14.83 -4.57 -17.07
N PRO A 5 15.96 -5.20 -17.43
CA PRO A 5 17.04 -5.45 -16.48
C PRO A 5 17.70 -4.16 -15.97
N GLN A 6 17.79 -3.14 -16.82
CA GLN A 6 18.34 -1.84 -16.43
C GLN A 6 17.39 -1.10 -15.47
N ALA A 7 16.10 -1.05 -15.80
CA ALA A 7 15.07 -0.46 -14.94
C ALA A 7 15.03 -1.15 -13.57
N THR A 8 15.11 -2.49 -13.54
CA THR A 8 15.15 -3.26 -12.29
C THR A 8 16.38 -2.92 -11.45
N ARG A 9 17.57 -2.82 -12.04
CA ARG A 9 18.78 -2.46 -11.31
C ARG A 9 18.69 -1.06 -10.70
N ILE A 10 18.19 -0.08 -11.45
CA ILE A 10 18.00 1.29 -10.95
C ILE A 10 16.99 1.31 -9.81
N ALA A 11 15.84 0.63 -9.98
CA ALA A 11 14.82 0.55 -8.95
C ALA A 11 15.34 -0.13 -7.68
N MET A 12 16.06 -1.25 -7.80
CA MET A 12 16.63 -1.97 -6.64
C MET A 12 17.69 -1.14 -5.93
N ALA A 13 18.58 -0.48 -6.67
CA ALA A 13 19.57 0.42 -6.07
C ALA A 13 18.89 1.56 -5.28
N TRP A 14 17.87 2.18 -5.86
CA TRP A 14 17.09 3.22 -5.20
C TRP A 14 16.41 2.72 -3.93
N VAL A 15 15.76 1.55 -3.97
CA VAL A 15 15.10 0.95 -2.81
C VAL A 15 16.10 0.67 -1.69
N VAL A 16 17.25 0.06 -2.00
CA VAL A 16 18.28 -0.22 -0.99
C VAL A 16 18.79 1.05 -0.34
N ILE A 17 19.11 2.08 -1.12
CA ILE A 17 19.60 3.37 -0.60
C ILE A 17 18.53 4.03 0.28
N SER A 18 17.29 4.11 -0.19
CA SER A 18 16.20 4.79 0.50
C SER A 18 15.83 4.11 1.82
N LEU A 19 15.71 2.77 1.81
CA LEU A 19 15.39 2.00 3.02
C LEU A 19 16.54 2.06 4.03
N SER A 20 17.79 1.94 3.57
CA SER A 20 18.94 2.05 4.47
C SER A 20 19.02 3.44 5.12
N ALA A 21 18.78 4.50 4.34
CA ALA A 21 18.74 5.85 4.86
C ALA A 21 17.61 6.05 5.89
N ALA A 22 16.42 5.51 5.62
CA ALA A 22 15.28 5.59 6.56
C ALA A 22 15.58 4.87 7.89
N ILE A 23 16.17 3.67 7.83
CA ILE A 23 16.57 2.92 9.03
C ILE A 23 17.63 3.70 9.83
N LEU A 24 18.64 4.24 9.15
CA LEU A 24 19.69 5.04 9.79
C LEU A 24 19.13 6.29 10.47
N VAL A 25 18.20 7.00 9.83
CA VAL A 25 17.52 8.13 10.44
C VAL A 25 16.77 7.72 11.71
N GLY A 26 16.05 6.59 11.67
CA GLY A 26 15.37 6.08 12.86
C GLY A 26 16.33 5.72 14.00
N MET A 27 17.43 5.03 13.67
CA MET A 27 18.46 4.65 14.67
C MET A 27 19.16 5.87 15.27
N VAL A 28 19.54 6.84 14.45
CA VAL A 28 20.19 8.09 14.91
C VAL A 28 19.21 8.90 15.74
N GLY A 29 17.95 9.02 15.30
CA GLY A 29 16.93 9.74 16.03
C GLY A 29 16.64 9.16 17.41
N ALA A 30 16.61 7.82 17.53
CA ALA A 30 16.42 7.15 18.81
C ALA A 30 17.54 7.45 19.84
N VAL A 31 18.75 7.77 19.38
CA VAL A 31 19.89 8.10 20.24
C VAL A 31 20.04 9.61 20.43
N TYR A 32 19.73 10.39 19.39
CA TYR A 32 19.95 11.82 19.38
C TYR A 32 18.90 12.61 20.17
N LEU A 33 17.63 12.22 20.07
CA LEU A 33 16.54 12.89 20.77
C LEU A 33 16.64 12.63 22.27
N GLN A 34 16.69 13.71 23.06
CA GLN A 34 16.83 13.63 24.52
C GLN A 34 15.61 12.98 25.21
N THR A 35 14.44 13.14 24.58
CA THR A 35 13.21 12.48 25.00
C THR A 35 12.88 11.36 24.02
N PRO A 36 12.89 10.08 24.42
CA PRO A 36 12.49 8.98 23.56
C PRO A 36 11.06 9.18 23.04
N LEU A 37 10.88 9.06 21.74
CA LEU A 37 9.56 9.08 21.13
C LEU A 37 8.94 7.68 21.28
N GLU A 38 7.83 7.61 21.99
CA GLU A 38 7.12 6.34 22.24
C GLU A 38 5.80 6.27 21.48
N GLY A 39 5.38 5.05 21.18
CA GLY A 39 4.12 4.81 20.47
C GLY A 39 4.07 5.44 19.09
N THR A 40 2.95 6.04 18.72
CA THR A 40 2.74 6.68 17.42
C THR A 40 3.64 7.89 17.18
N ALA A 41 4.16 8.52 18.24
CA ALA A 41 5.13 9.62 18.11
C ALA A 41 6.46 9.16 17.48
N ALA A 42 6.84 7.89 17.61
CA ALA A 42 8.06 7.35 17.00
C ALA A 42 8.04 7.45 15.46
N GLU A 43 6.87 7.45 14.83
CA GLU A 43 6.74 7.64 13.38
C GLU A 43 7.10 9.06 12.92
N THR A 44 7.15 10.03 13.84
CA THR A 44 7.50 11.43 13.54
C THR A 44 8.99 11.75 13.76
N VAL A 45 9.84 10.76 14.02
CA VAL A 45 11.26 10.93 14.35
C VAL A 45 12.02 11.82 13.34
N PHE A 46 11.75 11.63 12.05
CA PHE A 46 12.36 12.45 10.99
C PHE A 46 11.99 13.92 11.10
N LEU A 47 10.73 14.22 11.40
CA LEU A 47 10.25 15.60 11.55
C LEU A 47 10.77 16.23 12.83
N ALA A 48 10.82 15.47 13.93
CA ALA A 48 11.39 15.93 15.19
C ALA A 48 12.87 16.29 15.04
N MET A 49 13.67 15.41 14.42
CA MET A 49 15.08 15.69 14.12
C MET A 49 15.25 16.89 13.19
N ALA A 50 14.41 17.03 12.17
CA ALA A 50 14.47 18.16 11.28
C ALA A 50 14.24 19.48 12.01
N GLY A 51 13.32 19.51 12.98
CA GLY A 51 13.03 20.68 13.82
C GLY A 51 14.16 21.05 14.78
N GLU A 52 14.92 20.07 15.28
CA GLU A 52 16.04 20.32 16.20
C GLU A 52 17.37 20.63 15.49
N LEU A 53 17.63 19.97 14.35
CA LEU A 53 18.92 20.10 13.65
C LEU A 53 19.00 21.31 12.74
N PHE A 54 17.87 21.78 12.20
CA PHE A 54 17.86 22.81 11.16
C PHE A 54 17.22 24.12 11.65
N PRO A 55 17.70 25.28 11.17
CA PRO A 55 17.01 26.53 11.36
C PRO A 55 15.57 26.51 10.84
N PRO A 56 14.64 27.31 11.39
CA PRO A 56 13.21 27.24 11.11
C PRO A 56 12.84 27.26 9.62
N VAL A 57 13.60 28.00 8.81
CA VAL A 57 13.36 28.09 7.35
C VAL A 57 13.63 26.73 6.68
N PHE A 58 14.73 26.07 7.01
CA PHE A 58 15.08 24.77 6.43
C PHE A 58 14.17 23.66 6.97
N ALA A 59 13.84 23.67 8.25
CA ALA A 59 12.85 22.75 8.82
C ALA A 59 11.49 22.88 8.11
N GLY A 60 11.06 24.13 7.84
CA GLY A 60 9.84 24.39 7.06
C GLY A 60 9.90 23.86 5.63
N LEU A 61 11.03 23.96 4.95
CA LEU A 61 11.23 23.39 3.61
C LEU A 61 11.18 21.86 3.63
N ILE A 62 11.77 21.21 4.63
CA ILE A 62 11.72 19.75 4.80
C ILE A 62 10.26 19.30 5.03
N LEU A 63 9.52 19.99 5.90
CA LEU A 63 8.10 19.73 6.12
C LEU A 63 7.29 19.90 4.85
N ALA A 64 7.51 20.96 4.09
CA ALA A 64 6.83 21.17 2.80
C ALA A 64 7.16 20.06 1.79
N ALA A 65 8.40 19.57 1.74
CA ALA A 65 8.80 18.47 0.89
C ALA A 65 8.09 17.15 1.27
N VAL A 66 7.98 16.87 2.57
CA VAL A 66 7.23 15.70 3.07
C VAL A 66 5.76 15.79 2.69
N LEU A 67 5.12 16.95 2.90
CA LEU A 67 3.73 17.17 2.52
C LEU A 67 3.53 17.02 0.99
N ALA A 68 4.44 17.57 0.19
CA ALA A 68 4.39 17.43 -1.26
C ALA A 68 4.47 15.97 -1.72
N ALA A 69 5.35 15.17 -1.09
CA ALA A 69 5.48 13.74 -1.37
C ALA A 69 4.20 12.97 -1.02
N ILE A 70 3.60 13.26 0.15
CA ILE A 70 2.33 12.67 0.58
C ILE A 70 1.21 13.03 -0.41
N MET A 71 1.08 14.31 -0.77
CA MET A 71 0.06 14.78 -1.71
C MET A 71 0.21 14.16 -3.09
N SER A 72 1.44 14.03 -3.59
CA SER A 72 1.72 13.38 -4.88
C SER A 72 1.25 11.93 -4.89
N THR A 73 1.60 11.16 -3.88
CA THR A 73 1.22 9.75 -3.76
C THR A 73 -0.29 9.59 -3.56
N ALA A 74 -0.89 10.35 -2.65
CA ALA A 74 -2.32 10.31 -2.39
C ALA A 74 -3.15 10.66 -3.63
N SER A 75 -2.75 11.70 -4.38
CA SER A 75 -3.44 12.10 -5.62
C SER A 75 -3.38 11.01 -6.68
N ALA A 76 -2.23 10.37 -6.86
CA ALA A 76 -2.07 9.27 -7.81
C ALA A 76 -2.94 8.06 -7.43
N GLN A 77 -2.94 7.66 -6.17
CA GLN A 77 -3.73 6.53 -5.68
C GLN A 77 -5.23 6.80 -5.78
N LEU A 78 -5.69 7.99 -5.40
CA LEU A 78 -7.09 8.40 -5.54
C LEU A 78 -7.55 8.36 -7.00
N LEU A 79 -6.72 8.87 -7.92
CA LEU A 79 -7.04 8.88 -9.35
C LEU A 79 -7.15 7.45 -9.90
N VAL A 80 -6.20 6.57 -9.57
CA VAL A 80 -6.20 5.17 -10.02
C VAL A 80 -7.43 4.44 -9.45
N ALA A 81 -7.69 4.55 -8.16
CA ALA A 81 -8.82 3.89 -7.51
C ALA A 81 -10.17 4.39 -8.09
N ALA A 82 -10.33 5.69 -8.27
CA ALA A 82 -11.54 6.27 -8.83
C ALA A 82 -11.73 5.90 -10.32
N SER A 83 -10.64 5.85 -11.08
CA SER A 83 -10.67 5.41 -12.49
C SER A 83 -11.06 3.94 -12.60
N ALA A 84 -10.47 3.08 -11.78
CA ALA A 84 -10.83 1.67 -11.72
C ALA A 84 -12.32 1.48 -11.34
N PHE A 85 -12.81 2.21 -10.35
CA PHE A 85 -14.23 2.16 -9.98
C PHE A 85 -15.14 2.59 -11.15
N ALA A 86 -14.83 3.72 -11.79
CA ALA A 86 -15.65 4.25 -12.87
C ALA A 86 -15.62 3.37 -14.13
N GLN A 87 -14.45 2.83 -14.51
CA GLN A 87 -14.28 2.06 -15.74
C GLN A 87 -14.63 0.57 -15.54
N ASP A 88 -14.11 -0.04 -14.46
CA ASP A 88 -14.18 -1.49 -14.32
C ASP A 88 -15.46 -1.90 -13.60
N ILE A 89 -15.92 -1.13 -12.59
CA ILE A 89 -17.13 -1.45 -11.86
C ILE A 89 -18.34 -0.78 -12.48
N TYR A 90 -18.37 0.56 -12.56
CA TYR A 90 -19.56 1.28 -12.98
C TYR A 90 -19.90 1.02 -14.45
N ARG A 91 -18.95 1.28 -15.36
CA ARG A 91 -19.17 1.10 -16.80
C ARG A 91 -19.42 -0.36 -17.16
N ARG A 92 -18.58 -1.28 -16.65
CA ARG A 92 -18.66 -2.69 -17.06
C ARG A 92 -19.85 -3.42 -16.46
N SER A 93 -20.24 -3.13 -15.20
CA SER A 93 -21.28 -3.88 -14.49
C SER A 93 -22.64 -3.19 -14.48
N PHE A 94 -22.67 -1.85 -14.43
CA PHE A 94 -23.95 -1.12 -14.25
C PHE A 94 -24.40 -0.37 -15.51
N ARG A 95 -23.48 0.24 -16.26
CA ARG A 95 -23.82 1.12 -17.39
C ARG A 95 -22.84 0.92 -18.57
N PRO A 96 -22.97 -0.18 -19.36
CA PRO A 96 -22.07 -0.47 -20.47
C PRO A 96 -21.98 0.63 -21.55
N HIS A 97 -23.04 1.41 -21.69
CA HIS A 97 -23.15 2.51 -22.65
C HIS A 97 -23.04 3.91 -22.03
N ALA A 98 -22.44 4.01 -20.82
CA ALA A 98 -22.24 5.30 -20.15
C ALA A 98 -21.42 6.25 -21.04
N GLN A 99 -21.87 7.51 -21.13
CA GLN A 99 -21.18 8.55 -21.85
C GLN A 99 -19.91 8.98 -21.09
N GLN A 100 -18.93 9.51 -21.84
CA GLN A 100 -17.66 9.95 -21.25
C GLN A 100 -17.86 11.00 -20.13
N VAL A 101 -18.80 11.91 -20.30
CA VAL A 101 -19.12 12.93 -19.30
C VAL A 101 -19.65 12.30 -18.01
N GLU A 102 -20.50 11.28 -18.12
CA GLU A 102 -21.03 10.52 -16.99
C GLU A 102 -19.90 9.82 -16.22
N LEU A 103 -18.98 9.16 -16.92
CA LEU A 103 -17.83 8.49 -16.31
C LEU A 103 -16.90 9.45 -15.57
N VAL A 104 -16.70 10.67 -16.10
CA VAL A 104 -15.94 11.71 -15.40
C VAL A 104 -16.61 12.13 -14.10
N TRP A 105 -17.93 12.29 -14.10
CA TRP A 105 -18.68 12.61 -12.88
C TRP A 105 -18.63 11.47 -11.86
N VAL A 106 -18.83 10.23 -12.30
CA VAL A 106 -18.70 9.04 -11.43
C VAL A 106 -17.29 8.97 -10.83
N SER A 107 -16.25 9.18 -11.63
CA SER A 107 -14.87 9.20 -11.13
C SER A 107 -14.65 10.31 -10.10
N ARG A 108 -15.15 11.53 -10.32
CA ARG A 108 -15.05 12.63 -9.34
C ARG A 108 -15.75 12.31 -8.02
N MET A 109 -16.95 11.77 -8.09
CA MET A 109 -17.69 11.35 -6.89
C MET A 109 -16.98 10.21 -6.17
N SER A 110 -16.37 9.29 -6.89
CA SER A 110 -15.56 8.22 -6.31
C SER A 110 -14.32 8.76 -5.59
N VAL A 111 -13.63 9.75 -6.15
CA VAL A 111 -12.51 10.42 -5.47
C VAL A 111 -12.97 11.01 -4.14
N LEU A 112 -14.10 11.73 -4.13
CA LEU A 112 -14.62 12.34 -2.91
C LEU A 112 -15.02 11.28 -1.87
N ALA A 113 -15.69 10.21 -2.30
CA ALA A 113 -16.08 9.12 -1.41
C ALA A 113 -14.89 8.39 -0.80
N ILE A 114 -13.88 8.07 -1.62
CA ILE A 114 -12.65 7.39 -1.15
C ILE A 114 -11.87 8.33 -0.22
N ALA A 115 -11.74 9.61 -0.56
CA ALA A 115 -11.07 10.59 0.28
C ALA A 115 -11.77 10.76 1.63
N ALA A 116 -13.10 10.85 1.64
CA ALA A 116 -13.88 10.93 2.88
C ALA A 116 -13.70 9.69 3.75
N ALA A 117 -13.72 8.49 3.15
CA ALA A 117 -13.47 7.25 3.87
C ALA A 117 -12.04 7.20 4.44
N ALA A 118 -11.04 7.63 3.66
CA ALA A 118 -9.64 7.70 4.11
C ALA A 118 -9.46 8.68 5.28
N ILE A 119 -10.10 9.86 5.21
CA ILE A 119 -10.10 10.83 6.31
C ILE A 119 -10.75 10.23 7.55
N TYR A 120 -11.91 9.59 7.41
CA TYR A 120 -12.61 8.97 8.53
C TYR A 120 -11.74 7.90 9.23
N LEU A 121 -11.07 7.05 8.44
CA LEU A 121 -10.15 6.05 8.97
C LEU A 121 -8.91 6.67 9.62
N GLY A 122 -8.42 7.80 9.09
CA GLY A 122 -7.26 8.51 9.62
C GLY A 122 -7.54 9.36 10.87
N LEU A 123 -8.80 9.57 11.25
CA LEU A 123 -9.15 10.32 12.47
C LEU A 123 -8.88 9.55 13.78
N SER A 124 -8.60 8.26 13.71
CA SER A 124 -8.28 7.45 14.89
C SER A 124 -6.81 7.66 15.28
N PRO A 125 -6.51 8.38 16.39
CA PRO A 125 -5.15 8.79 16.74
C PRO A 125 -4.27 7.63 17.21
N ASP A 126 -4.85 6.49 17.56
CA ASP A 126 -4.14 5.34 18.13
C ASP A 126 -3.61 4.36 17.06
N ASN A 127 -3.88 4.61 15.79
CA ASN A 127 -3.46 3.74 14.71
C ASN A 127 -2.05 4.09 14.23
N PHE A 128 -1.12 3.15 14.37
CA PHE A 128 0.18 3.24 13.69
C PHE A 128 -0.01 3.24 12.18
N ILE A 129 0.58 4.22 11.49
CA ILE A 129 0.57 4.31 10.02
C ILE A 129 1.23 3.07 9.43
N LEU A 130 2.33 2.63 10.04
CA LEU A 130 3.05 1.43 9.62
C LEU A 130 2.16 0.19 9.64
N ASP A 131 1.35 0.00 10.69
CA ASP A 131 0.44 -1.15 10.81
C ASP A 131 -0.68 -1.11 9.76
N MET A 132 -1.23 0.09 9.48
CA MET A 132 -2.23 0.25 8.43
C MET A 132 -1.66 -0.06 7.04
N VAL A 133 -0.46 0.44 6.76
CA VAL A 133 0.24 0.17 5.51
C VAL A 133 0.61 -1.30 5.39
N ALA A 134 1.15 -1.90 6.45
CA ALA A 134 1.50 -3.32 6.47
C ALA A 134 0.29 -4.21 6.20
N TYR A 135 -0.87 -3.89 6.81
CA TYR A 135 -2.11 -4.62 6.58
C TYR A 135 -2.61 -4.52 5.12
N ALA A 136 -2.56 -3.32 4.54
CA ALA A 136 -2.91 -3.13 3.13
C ALA A 136 -1.97 -3.93 2.21
N TRP A 137 -0.68 -3.91 2.48
CA TRP A 137 0.33 -4.68 1.73
C TRP A 137 0.15 -6.17 1.89
N ALA A 138 -0.22 -6.64 3.09
CA ALA A 138 -0.56 -8.04 3.32
C ALA A 138 -1.73 -8.48 2.44
N GLY A 139 -2.79 -7.67 2.34
CA GLY A 139 -3.93 -7.94 1.48
C GLY A 139 -3.55 -8.05 0.01
N PHE A 140 -2.81 -7.08 -0.51
CA PHE A 140 -2.32 -7.11 -1.91
C PHE A 140 -1.34 -8.24 -2.16
N GLY A 141 -0.35 -8.41 -1.29
CA GLY A 141 0.68 -9.44 -1.43
C GLY A 141 0.10 -10.87 -1.40
N ALA A 142 -0.84 -11.12 -0.49
CA ALA A 142 -1.49 -12.42 -0.36
C ALA A 142 -2.49 -12.71 -1.49
N ALA A 143 -3.18 -11.69 -2.01
CA ALA A 143 -4.12 -11.87 -3.10
C ALA A 143 -3.43 -12.04 -4.45
N PHE A 144 -2.51 -11.15 -4.79
CA PHE A 144 -1.93 -11.08 -6.14
C PHE A 144 -0.57 -11.78 -6.26
N GLY A 145 0.22 -11.88 -5.19
CA GLY A 145 1.53 -12.53 -5.21
C GLY A 145 1.48 -13.97 -5.69
N PRO A 146 0.65 -14.84 -5.07
CA PRO A 146 0.47 -16.21 -5.52
C PRO A 146 -0.01 -16.31 -6.98
N ALA A 147 -0.95 -15.46 -7.36
CA ALA A 147 -1.51 -15.43 -8.70
C ALA A 147 -0.44 -15.12 -9.76
N LEU A 148 0.40 -14.09 -9.52
CA LEU A 148 1.49 -13.72 -10.40
C LEU A 148 2.53 -14.83 -10.51
N LEU A 149 2.96 -15.41 -9.39
CA LEU A 149 3.94 -16.50 -9.40
C LEU A 149 3.42 -17.72 -10.16
N MET A 150 2.19 -18.12 -9.90
CA MET A 150 1.61 -19.29 -10.58
C MET A 150 1.41 -19.03 -12.07
N CYS A 151 0.97 -17.85 -12.47
CA CYS A 151 0.85 -17.48 -13.88
C CYS A 151 2.19 -17.48 -14.62
N LEU A 152 3.29 -17.07 -13.95
CA LEU A 152 4.60 -17.01 -14.57
C LEU A 152 5.31 -18.37 -14.63
N PHE A 153 5.18 -19.18 -13.58
CA PHE A 153 5.99 -20.39 -13.43
C PHE A 153 5.21 -21.70 -13.61
N TRP A 154 3.87 -21.67 -13.54
CA TRP A 154 3.08 -22.89 -13.65
C TRP A 154 2.12 -22.85 -14.85
N ARG A 155 2.39 -23.65 -15.87
CA ARG A 155 1.65 -23.66 -17.16
C ARG A 155 0.21 -24.16 -17.06
N ARG A 156 -0.18 -24.80 -15.96
CA ARG A 156 -1.53 -25.33 -15.76
C ARG A 156 -2.47 -24.34 -15.05
N THR A 157 -2.01 -23.15 -14.74
CA THR A 157 -2.82 -22.14 -14.08
C THR A 157 -4.02 -21.76 -14.93
N THR A 158 -5.22 -21.86 -14.34
CA THR A 158 -6.49 -21.52 -14.98
C THR A 158 -7.03 -20.17 -14.44
N GLU A 159 -7.90 -19.52 -15.22
CA GLU A 159 -8.57 -18.29 -14.78
C GLU A 159 -9.35 -18.49 -13.46
N ARG A 160 -10.05 -19.62 -13.34
CA ARG A 160 -10.81 -19.97 -12.13
C ARG A 160 -9.89 -20.19 -10.92
N GLY A 161 -8.76 -20.85 -11.14
CA GLY A 161 -7.74 -21.04 -10.12
C GLY A 161 -7.18 -19.72 -9.61
N VAL A 162 -6.83 -18.81 -10.53
CA VAL A 162 -6.34 -17.46 -10.18
C VAL A 162 -7.38 -16.72 -9.36
N LEU A 163 -8.64 -16.71 -9.78
CA LEU A 163 -9.71 -16.07 -9.02
C LEU A 163 -9.89 -16.67 -7.63
N ALA A 164 -9.88 -18.00 -7.52
CA ALA A 164 -9.94 -18.69 -6.23
C ALA A 164 -8.78 -18.30 -5.32
N GLY A 165 -7.56 -18.21 -5.85
CA GLY A 165 -6.38 -17.79 -5.09
C GLY A 165 -6.45 -16.34 -4.59
N ILE A 166 -6.88 -15.41 -5.46
CA ILE A 166 -7.07 -14.01 -5.09
C ILE A 166 -8.08 -13.88 -3.95
N VAL A 167 -9.24 -14.52 -4.09
CA VAL A 167 -10.29 -14.47 -3.07
C VAL A 167 -9.83 -15.13 -1.76
N THR A 168 -9.25 -16.33 -1.84
CA THR A 168 -8.78 -17.07 -0.66
C THR A 168 -7.65 -16.30 0.05
N GLY A 169 -6.67 -15.79 -0.69
CA GLY A 169 -5.57 -15.01 -0.13
C GLY A 169 -6.07 -13.76 0.60
N GLY A 170 -6.94 -12.97 -0.05
CA GLY A 170 -7.52 -11.78 0.55
C GLY A 170 -8.38 -12.08 1.78
N VAL A 171 -9.29 -13.06 1.69
CA VAL A 171 -10.12 -13.47 2.83
C VAL A 171 -9.28 -14.00 3.99
N THR A 172 -8.23 -14.76 3.70
CA THR A 172 -7.32 -15.26 4.75
C THR A 172 -6.67 -14.12 5.52
N VAL A 173 -6.21 -13.05 4.86
CA VAL A 173 -5.63 -11.89 5.53
C VAL A 173 -6.64 -11.23 6.47
N LEU A 174 -7.88 -11.03 6.00
CA LEU A 174 -8.95 -10.44 6.82
C LEU A 174 -9.26 -11.28 8.06
N VAL A 175 -9.40 -12.59 7.90
CA VAL A 175 -9.72 -13.52 8.99
C VAL A 175 -8.53 -13.66 9.95
N TRP A 176 -7.30 -13.78 9.42
CA TRP A 176 -6.09 -13.94 10.23
C TRP A 176 -5.84 -12.76 11.14
N LYS A 177 -6.07 -11.54 10.64
CA LYS A 177 -5.99 -10.30 11.43
C LYS A 177 -6.92 -10.34 12.65
N GLN A 178 -8.15 -10.82 12.46
CA GLN A 178 -9.13 -10.91 13.56
C GLN A 178 -8.77 -11.98 14.60
N LEU A 179 -8.21 -13.10 14.12
CA LEU A 179 -7.86 -14.22 14.98
C LEU A 179 -6.52 -14.04 15.71
N ALA A 180 -5.66 -13.15 15.23
CA ALA A 180 -4.31 -12.87 15.75
C ALA A 180 -3.51 -14.15 16.10
N LEU A 181 -3.61 -15.20 15.25
CA LEU A 181 -3.03 -16.51 15.50
C LEU A 181 -1.50 -16.48 15.41
N PHE A 182 -0.85 -17.01 16.43
CA PHE A 182 0.60 -17.26 16.47
C PHE A 182 1.50 -16.02 16.31
N GLY A 183 0.97 -14.80 16.35
CA GLY A 183 1.77 -13.58 16.09
C GLY A 183 2.40 -13.52 14.69
N LEU A 184 1.93 -14.35 13.74
CA LEU A 184 2.40 -14.35 12.36
C LEU A 184 1.75 -13.22 11.57
N TYR A 185 2.59 -12.51 10.81
CA TYR A 185 2.15 -11.49 9.89
C TYR A 185 1.21 -12.09 8.83
N GLU A 186 0.07 -11.48 8.62
CA GLU A 186 -1.08 -12.00 7.88
C GLU A 186 -0.77 -12.35 6.40
N ILE A 187 0.28 -11.73 5.83
CA ILE A 187 0.69 -12.02 4.46
C ILE A 187 1.14 -13.48 4.30
N VAL A 188 1.78 -14.06 5.32
CA VAL A 188 2.35 -15.41 5.24
C VAL A 188 1.25 -16.47 5.04
N PRO A 189 0.27 -16.59 5.94
CA PRO A 189 -0.82 -17.54 5.75
C PRO A 189 -1.68 -17.19 4.53
N GLY A 190 -1.94 -15.91 4.27
CA GLY A 190 -2.71 -15.48 3.10
C GLY A 190 -2.06 -15.89 1.78
N PHE A 191 -0.75 -15.71 1.67
CA PHE A 191 0.02 -16.13 0.50
C PHE A 191 0.03 -17.65 0.33
N PHE A 192 0.22 -18.40 1.40
CA PHE A 192 0.24 -19.86 1.37
C PHE A 192 -1.11 -20.44 0.96
N PHE A 193 -2.20 -20.00 1.59
CA PHE A 193 -3.54 -20.47 1.24
C PHE A 193 -4.00 -20.00 -0.14
N GLY A 194 -3.56 -18.81 -0.58
CA GLY A 194 -3.76 -18.34 -1.95
C GLY A 194 -3.09 -19.26 -2.98
N LEU A 195 -1.81 -19.63 -2.77
CA LEU A 195 -1.10 -20.60 -3.62
C LEU A 195 -1.81 -21.95 -3.65
N LEU A 196 -2.21 -22.45 -2.49
CA LEU A 196 -2.89 -23.75 -2.38
C LEU A 196 -4.23 -23.75 -3.12
N ALA A 197 -5.01 -22.68 -2.99
CA ALA A 197 -6.28 -22.53 -3.70
C ALA A 197 -6.09 -22.51 -5.22
N ILE A 198 -5.08 -21.81 -5.75
CA ILE A 198 -4.77 -21.83 -7.18
C ILE A 198 -4.42 -23.25 -7.62
N TYR A 199 -3.57 -23.93 -6.84
CA TYR A 199 -3.11 -25.28 -7.18
C TYR A 199 -4.24 -26.30 -7.22
N ILE A 200 -5.19 -26.22 -6.29
CA ILE A 200 -6.32 -27.19 -6.20
C ILE A 200 -7.36 -26.92 -7.29
N VAL A 201 -7.62 -25.65 -7.61
CA VAL A 201 -8.71 -25.27 -8.53
C VAL A 201 -8.26 -25.26 -9.99
N SER A 202 -6.95 -25.18 -10.26
CA SER A 202 -6.43 -25.20 -11.63
C SER A 202 -6.18 -26.58 -12.17
#